data_b1e5f6edd8862ef9ba6fd59e658caaa9
#
_entry.id   b1e5f6edd8862ef9ba6fd59e658caaa9
#
_cell.length_a   1.000
_cell.length_b   1.000
_cell.length_c   1.000
_cell.angle_alpha   90.00
_cell.angle_beta   90.00
_cell.angle_gamma   90.00
#
_symmetry.space_group_name_H-M   'P 1'
#
loop_
_entity.id
_entity.type
_entity.pdbx_description
1 polymer ?
#
loop_
_entity_poly.entity_id
_entity_poly.type
_entity_poly.pdbx_seq_one_letter_code
_entity_poly.pdbx_strand_id
1 'polypeptide(L)'
;MAINNIIVVGCNIVGLYSALRCADNGYRVSIVDKLSSDKISRKNRNNYRVFNKSHHIYIHLLNRFSIKYEKYLLKYNEKTLNVLASIINKSKLIPKKSLNTQSFVKFCRSILSIADYNILKNNLEAYEHIYSNLSAMDALAMLSSDISATQEYYILTDDIGVLIDRMTVYLKTKNVEFYYNTEIRDITQSNNITYSSTRTNTFISNILILAISKDNLLKFNLLTKDQRKLLNNVSKYNIDCESIYTDKHLKNEYDIKTHLLDKLHIVCPIKKHSLYLWNYGINNIIIRDKIKHMFSHIFICGDAYSRSNFFINYSFETFDNIYSKIIHRMAHPY
;
A
#
# COMPACT_ATOMS: atom_id res chain seq x y z
N MET A 1 -26.12 -22.62 14.61
CA MET A 1 -25.22 -22.79 13.43
C MET A 1 -24.04 -21.87 13.62
N ALA A 2 -22.83 -22.39 13.50
CA ALA A 2 -21.64 -21.55 13.55
C ALA A 2 -21.68 -20.58 12.35
N ILE A 3 -21.63 -19.28 12.64
CA ILE A 3 -21.50 -18.26 11.61
C ILE A 3 -20.10 -18.45 11.04
N ASN A 4 -19.95 -18.80 9.77
CA ASN A 4 -18.65 -19.03 9.14
C ASN A 4 -18.47 -18.04 8.00
N ASN A 5 -18.48 -16.73 8.34
CA ASN A 5 -18.39 -15.66 7.37
C ASN A 5 -17.34 -14.62 7.73
N ILE A 6 -16.83 -14.00 6.70
CA ILE A 6 -15.84 -12.91 6.72
C ILE A 6 -16.47 -11.69 6.06
N ILE A 7 -16.39 -10.56 6.73
CA ILE A 7 -16.77 -9.27 6.12
C ILE A 7 -15.50 -8.47 5.83
N VAL A 8 -15.42 -7.95 4.62
CA VAL A 8 -14.37 -7.03 4.18
C VAL A 8 -14.98 -5.64 4.00
N VAL A 9 -14.50 -4.67 4.76
CA VAL A 9 -14.92 -3.27 4.62
C VAL A 9 -13.90 -2.53 3.77
N GLY A 10 -14.35 -2.05 2.62
CA GLY A 10 -13.55 -1.39 1.59
C GLY A 10 -13.35 -2.25 0.35
N CYS A 11 -13.95 -1.82 -0.76
CA CYS A 11 -13.86 -2.47 -2.08
C CYS A 11 -12.72 -1.87 -2.93
N ASN A 12 -11.60 -1.52 -2.29
CA ASN A 12 -10.37 -1.17 -3.01
C ASN A 12 -9.60 -2.44 -3.37
N ILE A 13 -8.50 -2.31 -4.11
CA ILE A 13 -7.75 -3.45 -4.61
C ILE A 13 -7.22 -4.37 -3.49
N VAL A 14 -6.90 -3.83 -2.30
CA VAL A 14 -6.46 -4.64 -1.14
C VAL A 14 -7.65 -5.38 -0.52
N GLY A 15 -8.80 -4.74 -0.44
CA GLY A 15 -10.04 -5.38 0.02
C GLY A 15 -10.48 -6.50 -0.93
N LEU A 16 -10.40 -6.29 -2.24
CA LEU A 16 -10.67 -7.32 -3.24
C LEU A 16 -9.66 -8.48 -3.14
N TYR A 17 -8.37 -8.18 -2.94
CA TYR A 17 -7.33 -9.19 -2.71
C TYR A 17 -7.61 -10.01 -1.44
N SER A 18 -7.98 -9.34 -0.35
CA SER A 18 -8.32 -10.01 0.91
C SER A 18 -9.51 -10.95 0.73
N ALA A 19 -10.55 -10.48 0.05
CA ALA A 19 -11.72 -11.29 -0.27
C ALA A 19 -11.37 -12.47 -1.18
N LEU A 20 -10.52 -12.26 -2.19
CA LEU A 20 -10.04 -13.30 -3.10
C LEU A 20 -9.35 -14.43 -2.35
N ARG A 21 -8.39 -14.09 -1.47
CA ARG A 21 -7.66 -15.07 -0.68
C ARG A 21 -8.58 -15.86 0.25
N CYS A 22 -9.57 -15.21 0.85
CA CYS A 22 -10.54 -15.88 1.72
C CYS A 22 -11.52 -16.76 0.91
N ALA A 23 -12.06 -16.25 -0.19
CA ALA A 23 -13.00 -17.00 -1.02
C ALA A 23 -12.36 -18.21 -1.72
N ASP A 24 -11.09 -18.09 -2.15
CA ASP A 24 -10.32 -19.22 -2.70
C ASP A 24 -10.13 -20.36 -1.69
N ASN A 25 -10.15 -20.06 -0.38
CA ASN A 25 -10.09 -21.03 0.68
C ASN A 25 -11.48 -21.51 1.18
N GLY A 26 -12.53 -21.19 0.42
CA GLY A 26 -13.88 -21.69 0.66
C GLY A 26 -14.65 -20.95 1.76
N TYR A 27 -14.16 -19.82 2.27
CA TYR A 27 -14.90 -19.02 3.25
C TYR A 27 -16.02 -18.22 2.57
N ARG A 28 -17.15 -18.08 3.27
CA ARG A 28 -18.19 -17.15 2.86
C ARG A 28 -17.73 -15.72 3.11
N VAL A 29 -17.71 -14.91 2.07
CA VAL A 29 -17.19 -13.54 2.12
C VAL A 29 -18.24 -12.54 1.64
N SER A 30 -18.34 -11.41 2.32
CA SER A 30 -19.11 -10.25 1.88
C SER A 30 -18.20 -9.02 1.87
N ILE A 31 -18.32 -8.19 0.83
CA ILE A 31 -17.58 -6.92 0.72
C ILE A 31 -18.58 -5.77 0.89
N VAL A 32 -18.24 -4.84 1.78
CA VAL A 32 -19.07 -3.66 2.07
C VAL A 32 -18.27 -2.40 1.76
N ASP A 33 -18.83 -1.50 0.94
CA ASP A 33 -18.21 -0.21 0.65
C ASP A 33 -19.24 0.92 0.60
N LYS A 34 -18.88 2.08 1.14
CA LYS A 34 -19.70 3.29 1.12
C LYS A 34 -19.85 3.93 -0.26
N LEU A 35 -18.97 3.59 -1.21
CA LEU A 35 -19.01 4.09 -2.57
C LEU A 35 -19.85 3.18 -3.46
N SER A 36 -20.39 3.76 -4.53
CA SER A 36 -20.99 2.99 -5.61
C SER A 36 -19.91 2.25 -6.42
N SER A 37 -20.28 1.18 -7.11
CA SER A 37 -19.40 0.41 -7.99
C SER A 37 -18.65 1.31 -9.00
N ASP A 38 -19.38 2.25 -9.62
CA ASP A 38 -18.79 3.18 -10.61
C ASP A 38 -17.75 4.11 -10.01
N LYS A 39 -17.97 4.60 -8.79
CA LYS A 39 -17.01 5.45 -8.08
C LYS A 39 -15.75 4.67 -7.69
N ILE A 40 -15.91 3.41 -7.30
CA ILE A 40 -14.79 2.52 -6.98
C ILE A 40 -13.94 2.27 -8.22
N SER A 41 -14.56 1.93 -9.33
CA SER A 41 -13.89 1.70 -10.60
C SER A 41 -13.10 2.94 -11.06
N ARG A 42 -13.72 4.13 -11.01
CA ARG A 42 -13.06 5.39 -11.40
C ARG A 42 -11.91 5.79 -10.48
N LYS A 43 -12.04 5.59 -9.17
CA LYS A 43 -11.04 5.97 -8.18
C LYS A 43 -9.76 5.15 -8.32
N ASN A 44 -9.87 3.91 -8.74
CA ASN A 44 -8.75 2.97 -8.79
C ASN A 44 -8.02 2.95 -10.14
N ARG A 45 -8.58 3.56 -11.20
CA ARG A 45 -8.08 3.43 -12.59
C ARG A 45 -6.67 3.96 -12.84
N ASN A 46 -6.16 4.86 -12.05
CA ASN A 46 -4.91 5.56 -12.37
C ASN A 46 -3.73 5.23 -11.46
N ASN A 47 -3.83 4.17 -10.64
CA ASN A 47 -2.85 3.84 -9.62
C ASN A 47 -1.97 2.66 -10.03
N TYR A 48 -0.74 2.62 -9.50
CA TYR A 48 0.10 1.42 -9.44
C TYR A 48 0.50 0.79 -10.79
N ARG A 49 0.79 1.63 -11.80
CA ARG A 49 1.15 1.12 -13.15
C ARG A 49 2.57 0.56 -13.21
N VAL A 50 3.50 1.11 -12.42
CA VAL A 50 4.91 0.67 -12.42
C VAL A 50 5.18 -0.28 -11.25
N PHE A 51 5.91 -1.34 -11.50
CA PHE A 51 6.30 -2.32 -10.50
C PHE A 51 7.62 -2.99 -10.90
N ASN A 52 8.22 -3.72 -10.00
CA ASN A 52 9.47 -4.43 -10.27
C ASN A 52 9.34 -5.93 -10.03
N LYS A 53 10.37 -6.68 -10.43
CA LYS A 53 10.40 -8.14 -10.36
C LYS A 53 10.22 -8.72 -8.94
N SER A 54 10.52 -7.94 -7.89
CA SER A 54 10.33 -8.38 -6.50
C SER A 54 8.89 -8.31 -6.01
N HIS A 55 7.99 -7.69 -6.79
CA HIS A 55 6.57 -7.54 -6.43
C HIS A 55 5.76 -8.81 -6.77
N HIS A 56 6.12 -9.92 -6.13
CA HIS A 56 5.62 -11.25 -6.47
C HIS A 56 4.10 -11.39 -6.35
N ILE A 57 3.48 -10.79 -5.32
CA ILE A 57 2.02 -10.87 -5.13
C ILE A 57 1.31 -10.17 -6.28
N TYR A 58 1.79 -8.97 -6.62
CA TYR A 58 1.20 -8.20 -7.71
C TYR A 58 1.35 -8.91 -9.06
N ILE A 59 2.56 -9.38 -9.38
CA ILE A 59 2.83 -10.15 -10.61
C ILE A 59 1.95 -11.39 -10.69
N HIS A 60 1.81 -12.12 -9.58
CA HIS A 60 0.94 -13.29 -9.53
C HIS A 60 -0.52 -12.92 -9.87
N LEU A 61 -1.03 -11.81 -9.31
CA LEU A 61 -2.39 -11.34 -9.63
C LEU A 61 -2.53 -10.92 -11.10
N LEU A 62 -1.55 -10.18 -11.64
CA LEU A 62 -1.56 -9.76 -13.04
C LEU A 62 -1.62 -10.98 -13.97
N ASN A 63 -0.78 -11.98 -13.71
CA ASN A 63 -0.75 -13.21 -14.49
C ASN A 63 -2.05 -14.02 -14.34
N ARG A 64 -2.54 -14.19 -13.12
CA ARG A 64 -3.78 -14.90 -12.83
C ARG A 64 -4.98 -14.32 -13.57
N PHE A 65 -5.04 -12.99 -13.65
CA PHE A 65 -6.12 -12.29 -14.32
C PHE A 65 -5.77 -11.83 -15.73
N SER A 66 -4.67 -12.35 -16.32
CA SER A 66 -4.23 -12.07 -17.69
C SER A 66 -4.11 -10.57 -18.01
N ILE A 67 -3.62 -9.78 -17.07
CA ILE A 67 -3.36 -8.35 -17.26
C ILE A 67 -2.02 -8.18 -17.95
N LYS A 68 -2.00 -7.37 -19.01
CA LYS A 68 -0.81 -7.16 -19.82
C LYS A 68 0.13 -6.13 -19.19
N TYR A 69 1.41 -6.42 -19.28
CA TYR A 69 2.49 -5.53 -18.86
C TYR A 69 3.74 -5.79 -19.71
N GLU A 70 4.62 -4.82 -19.77
CA GLU A 70 5.87 -4.88 -20.52
C GLU A 70 7.07 -4.42 -19.69
N LYS A 71 8.28 -4.74 -20.16
CA LYS A 71 9.50 -4.26 -19.51
C LYS A 71 9.59 -2.74 -19.63
N TYR A 72 9.92 -2.12 -18.52
CA TYR A 72 10.12 -0.69 -18.41
C TYR A 72 11.56 -0.38 -18.01
N LEU A 73 12.26 0.38 -18.84
CA LEU A 73 13.62 0.81 -18.54
C LEU A 73 13.55 2.08 -17.70
N LEU A 74 13.78 1.93 -16.43
CA LEU A 74 13.96 3.08 -15.55
C LEU A 74 15.39 3.61 -15.80
N LYS A 75 15.51 4.68 -16.57
CA LYS A 75 16.81 5.33 -16.82
C LYS A 75 17.08 6.34 -15.70
N TYR A 76 17.84 5.89 -14.71
CA TYR A 76 18.43 6.84 -13.75
C TYR A 76 19.71 7.44 -14.34
N ASN A 77 19.95 8.70 -14.01
CA ASN A 77 21.28 9.30 -14.21
C ASN A 77 22.31 8.48 -13.41
N GLU A 78 23.40 8.07 -14.06
CA GLU A 78 24.46 7.26 -13.46
C GLU A 78 25.00 7.86 -12.14
N LYS A 79 25.13 9.19 -12.09
CA LYS A 79 25.55 9.90 -10.87
C LYS A 79 24.58 9.66 -9.71
N THR A 80 23.29 9.72 -9.97
CA THR A 80 22.25 9.44 -8.95
C THR A 80 22.32 8.01 -8.46
N LEU A 81 22.49 7.04 -9.38
CA LEU A 81 22.65 5.64 -9.01
C LEU A 81 23.88 5.40 -8.12
N ASN A 82 25.00 6.04 -8.45
CA ASN A 82 26.23 5.94 -7.65
C ASN A 82 26.04 6.52 -6.25
N VAL A 83 25.32 7.63 -6.11
CA VAL A 83 24.99 8.22 -4.81
C VAL A 83 24.08 7.29 -4.01
N LEU A 84 23.04 6.74 -4.62
CA LEU A 84 22.11 5.79 -3.97
C LEU A 84 22.84 4.51 -3.53
N ALA A 85 23.70 3.95 -4.37
CA ALA A 85 24.53 2.79 -4.04
C ALA A 85 25.49 3.10 -2.86
N SER A 86 26.09 4.30 -2.84
CA SER A 86 26.92 4.77 -1.73
C SER A 86 26.14 4.84 -0.42
N ILE A 87 24.92 5.40 -0.45
CA ILE A 87 24.04 5.49 0.71
C ILE A 87 23.73 4.09 1.26
N ILE A 88 23.30 3.17 0.39
CA ILE A 88 22.96 1.79 0.77
C ILE A 88 24.17 1.08 1.37
N ASN A 89 25.33 1.20 0.75
CA ASN A 89 26.56 0.54 1.24
C ASN A 89 27.02 1.11 2.59
N LYS A 90 27.03 2.42 2.74
CA LYS A 90 27.40 3.06 4.01
C LYS A 90 26.41 2.74 5.13
N SER A 91 25.14 2.59 4.81
CA SER A 91 24.09 2.24 5.79
C SER A 91 24.30 0.87 6.44
N LYS A 92 24.94 -0.07 5.74
CA LYS A 92 25.26 -1.42 6.27
C LYS A 92 26.21 -1.37 7.47
N LEU A 93 27.00 -0.31 7.58
CA LEU A 93 27.97 -0.10 8.65
C LEU A 93 27.37 0.56 9.90
N ILE A 94 26.11 0.98 9.83
CA ILE A 94 25.44 1.73 10.91
C ILE A 94 24.44 0.85 11.64
N PRO A 95 24.43 0.87 12.99
CA PRO A 95 23.47 0.08 13.76
C PRO A 95 22.03 0.42 13.39
N LYS A 96 21.18 -0.59 13.22
CA LYS A 96 19.77 -0.43 12.88
C LYS A 96 19.02 0.50 13.83
N LYS A 97 19.36 0.48 15.13
CA LYS A 97 18.79 1.39 16.13
C LYS A 97 19.04 2.85 15.78
N SER A 98 20.25 3.20 15.36
CA SER A 98 20.60 4.56 14.92
C SER A 98 19.82 4.98 13.68
N LEU A 99 19.68 4.08 12.70
CA LEU A 99 18.92 4.34 11.47
C LEU A 99 17.42 4.57 11.75
N ASN A 100 16.86 3.90 12.76
CA ASN A 100 15.46 4.09 13.15
C ASN A 100 15.19 5.42 13.87
N THR A 101 16.19 5.95 14.58
CA THR A 101 16.04 7.13 15.45
C THR A 101 16.41 8.45 14.78
N GLN A 102 16.96 8.42 13.59
CA GLN A 102 17.30 9.63 12.82
C GLN A 102 16.50 9.73 11.52
N SER A 103 16.24 10.97 11.08
CA SER A 103 15.62 11.19 9.76
C SER A 103 16.59 10.81 8.65
N PHE A 104 16.03 10.43 7.49
CA PHE A 104 16.82 10.11 6.30
C PHE A 104 17.69 11.28 5.85
N VAL A 105 17.17 12.51 5.95
CA VAL A 105 17.93 13.73 5.64
C VAL A 105 19.15 13.86 6.53
N LYS A 106 18.98 13.71 7.85
CA LYS A 106 20.11 13.78 8.81
C LYS A 106 21.14 12.71 8.52
N PHE A 107 20.70 11.50 8.23
CA PHE A 107 21.56 10.39 7.85
C PHE A 107 22.35 10.71 6.57
N CYS A 108 21.70 11.12 5.49
CA CYS A 108 22.35 11.44 4.23
C CYS A 108 23.39 12.57 4.38
N ARG A 109 23.07 13.63 5.12
CA ARG A 109 24.01 14.72 5.40
C ARG A 109 25.24 14.29 6.19
N SER A 110 25.13 13.25 7.01
CA SER A 110 26.26 12.74 7.80
C SER A 110 27.23 11.87 7.01
N ILE A 111 26.78 11.31 5.87
CA ILE A 111 27.57 10.32 5.10
C ILE A 111 27.95 10.77 3.68
N LEU A 112 27.29 11.79 3.15
CA LEU A 112 27.51 12.28 1.79
C LEU A 112 28.32 13.58 1.77
N SER A 113 29.03 13.79 0.68
CA SER A 113 29.55 15.11 0.35
C SER A 113 28.41 16.09 0.04
N ILE A 114 28.67 17.39 0.13
CA ILE A 114 27.68 18.43 -0.25
C ILE A 114 27.21 18.23 -1.70
N ALA A 115 28.15 17.91 -2.60
CA ALA A 115 27.84 17.67 -4.01
C ALA A 115 26.90 16.48 -4.20
N ASP A 116 27.22 15.34 -3.57
CA ASP A 116 26.38 14.12 -3.64
C ASP A 116 24.99 14.33 -3.00
N TYR A 117 24.95 15.07 -1.88
CA TYR A 117 23.70 15.41 -1.24
C TYR A 117 22.80 16.27 -2.14
N ASN A 118 23.39 17.24 -2.87
CA ASN A 118 22.66 18.05 -3.83
C ASN A 118 22.18 17.24 -5.04
N ILE A 119 22.98 16.28 -5.53
CA ILE A 119 22.55 15.32 -6.56
C ILE A 119 21.32 14.55 -6.06
N LEU A 120 21.37 13.99 -4.85
CA LEU A 120 20.27 13.27 -4.26
C LEU A 120 19.00 14.14 -4.14
N LYS A 121 19.14 15.34 -3.56
CA LYS A 121 18.04 16.27 -3.35
C LYS A 121 17.36 16.69 -4.66
N ASN A 122 18.14 16.97 -5.69
CA ASN A 122 17.62 17.47 -6.96
C ASN A 122 16.99 16.36 -7.82
N ASN A 123 17.42 15.11 -7.64
CA ASN A 123 16.96 14.00 -8.47
C ASN A 123 15.93 13.09 -7.78
N LEU A 124 15.79 13.16 -6.46
CA LEU A 124 14.67 12.56 -5.73
C LEU A 124 13.58 13.61 -5.58
N GLU A 125 12.66 13.70 -6.53
CA GLU A 125 11.66 14.75 -6.61
C GLU A 125 10.74 14.84 -5.37
N ALA A 126 10.43 13.73 -4.78
CA ALA A 126 9.68 13.66 -3.52
C ALA A 126 10.57 13.81 -2.27
N TYR A 127 11.86 14.14 -2.44
CA TYR A 127 12.85 14.12 -1.36
C TYR A 127 12.44 15.00 -0.18
N GLU A 128 12.07 16.24 -0.43
CA GLU A 128 11.74 17.18 0.65
C GLU A 128 10.42 16.83 1.36
N HIS A 129 9.45 16.32 0.62
CA HIS A 129 8.11 16.04 1.17
C HIS A 129 7.97 14.64 1.77
N ILE A 130 8.66 13.66 1.21
CA ILE A 130 8.53 12.25 1.60
C ILE A 130 9.71 11.83 2.46
N TYR A 131 10.91 11.90 1.89
CA TYR A 131 12.10 11.34 2.53
C TYR A 131 12.57 12.16 3.74
N SER A 132 12.28 13.47 3.80
CA SER A 132 12.63 14.29 4.97
C SER A 132 11.93 13.83 6.25
N ASN A 133 10.76 13.24 6.12
CA ASN A 133 9.91 12.82 7.22
C ASN A 133 10.02 11.32 7.56
N LEU A 134 10.80 10.56 6.79
CA LEU A 134 11.04 9.14 7.05
C LEU A 134 12.22 8.92 7.99
N SER A 135 12.16 7.82 8.75
CA SER A 135 13.37 7.30 9.37
C SER A 135 14.37 6.88 8.30
N ALA A 136 15.68 6.96 8.62
CA ALA A 136 16.69 6.47 7.69
C ALA A 136 16.46 4.99 7.34
N MET A 137 16.02 4.18 8.29
CA MET A 137 15.72 2.76 8.07
C MET A 137 14.57 2.56 7.06
N ASP A 138 13.45 3.26 7.22
CA ASP A 138 12.30 3.11 6.31
C ASP A 138 12.64 3.63 4.90
N ALA A 139 13.32 4.76 4.81
CA ALA A 139 13.77 5.30 3.53
C ALA A 139 14.76 4.35 2.82
N LEU A 140 15.71 3.78 3.55
CA LEU A 140 16.66 2.80 3.01
C LEU A 140 15.95 1.51 2.56
N ALA A 141 14.97 1.04 3.31
CA ALA A 141 14.18 -0.12 2.92
C ALA A 141 13.43 0.14 1.60
N MET A 142 12.87 1.34 1.44
CA MET A 142 12.22 1.75 0.19
C MET A 142 13.23 1.84 -0.95
N LEU A 143 14.37 2.51 -0.74
CA LEU A 143 15.40 2.69 -1.77
C LEU A 143 16.00 1.36 -2.21
N SER A 144 16.27 0.45 -1.29
CA SER A 144 16.89 -0.85 -1.60
C SER A 144 15.96 -1.81 -2.31
N SER A 145 14.66 -1.78 -2.01
CA SER A 145 13.66 -2.65 -2.64
C SER A 145 13.10 -2.07 -3.92
N ASP A 146 12.99 -0.76 -3.99
CA ASP A 146 12.18 -0.10 -5.00
C ASP A 146 13.02 0.66 -6.03
N ILE A 147 14.27 0.99 -5.71
CA ILE A 147 15.16 1.81 -6.55
C ILE A 147 16.56 1.17 -6.58
N SER A 148 16.67 0.00 -7.18
CA SER A 148 17.96 -0.64 -7.44
C SER A 148 18.32 -0.55 -8.92
N ALA A 149 19.54 -0.19 -9.23
CA ALA A 149 20.07 -0.17 -10.60
C ALA A 149 20.01 -1.53 -11.30
N THR A 150 19.93 -2.62 -10.51
CA THR A 150 19.88 -3.99 -11.00
C THR A 150 18.46 -4.54 -11.07
N GLN A 151 17.43 -3.78 -10.67
CA GLN A 151 16.05 -4.23 -10.70
C GLN A 151 15.45 -4.10 -12.10
N GLU A 152 14.77 -5.16 -12.54
CA GLU A 152 13.91 -5.11 -13.72
C GLU A 152 12.56 -4.49 -13.32
N TYR A 153 12.18 -3.43 -14.01
CA TYR A 153 10.88 -2.78 -13.86
C TYR A 153 9.94 -3.16 -14.98
N TYR A 154 8.67 -3.06 -14.69
CA TYR A 154 7.57 -3.33 -15.60
C TYR A 154 6.54 -2.23 -15.49
N ILE A 155 5.82 -2.00 -16.58
CA ILE A 155 4.68 -1.07 -16.63
C ILE A 155 3.45 -1.79 -17.18
N LEU A 156 2.29 -1.52 -16.58
CA LEU A 156 1.04 -2.03 -17.11
C LEU A 156 0.75 -1.37 -18.47
N THR A 157 0.43 -2.20 -19.46
CA THR A 157 -0.13 -1.75 -20.74
C THR A 157 -1.65 -1.65 -20.67
N ASP A 158 -2.26 -2.49 -19.84
CA ASP A 158 -3.69 -2.39 -19.50
C ASP A 158 -3.92 -1.36 -18.35
N ASP A 159 -5.15 -0.84 -18.25
CA ASP A 159 -5.57 -0.08 -17.08
C ASP A 159 -5.72 -1.02 -15.87
N ILE A 160 -5.28 -0.61 -14.70
CA ILE A 160 -5.46 -1.39 -13.47
C ILE A 160 -6.94 -1.63 -13.15
N GLY A 161 -7.84 -0.78 -13.65
CA GLY A 161 -9.28 -1.01 -13.57
C GLY A 161 -9.70 -2.35 -14.15
N VAL A 162 -9.01 -2.82 -15.21
CA VAL A 162 -9.26 -4.15 -15.80
C VAL A 162 -8.99 -5.27 -14.79
N LEU A 163 -7.91 -5.16 -13.99
CA LEU A 163 -7.64 -6.11 -12.91
C LEU A 163 -8.77 -6.10 -11.88
N ILE A 164 -9.19 -4.93 -11.45
CA ILE A 164 -10.26 -4.75 -10.45
C ILE A 164 -11.58 -5.35 -10.96
N ASP A 165 -11.93 -5.07 -12.20
CA ASP A 165 -13.14 -5.59 -12.82
C ASP A 165 -13.09 -7.13 -12.92
N ARG A 166 -11.96 -7.71 -13.37
CA ARG A 166 -11.78 -9.17 -13.46
C ARG A 166 -11.79 -9.85 -12.09
N MET A 167 -11.16 -9.25 -11.07
CA MET A 167 -11.24 -9.73 -9.70
C MET A 167 -12.68 -9.69 -9.18
N THR A 168 -13.41 -8.61 -9.46
CA THR A 168 -14.81 -8.47 -9.04
C THR A 168 -15.70 -9.51 -9.69
N VAL A 169 -15.55 -9.74 -11.00
CA VAL A 169 -16.28 -10.79 -11.73
C VAL A 169 -15.97 -12.16 -11.15
N TYR A 170 -14.69 -12.48 -10.95
CA TYR A 170 -14.28 -13.75 -10.37
C TYR A 170 -14.87 -13.96 -8.96
N LEU A 171 -14.81 -12.95 -8.09
CA LEU A 171 -15.36 -13.03 -6.73
C LEU A 171 -16.88 -13.29 -6.77
N LYS A 172 -17.62 -12.73 -7.72
CA LYS A 172 -19.04 -13.04 -7.91
C LYS A 172 -19.26 -14.51 -8.28
N THR A 173 -18.39 -15.13 -9.10
CA THR A 173 -18.47 -16.57 -9.38
C THR A 173 -18.18 -17.45 -8.15
N LYS A 174 -17.50 -16.88 -7.15
CA LYS A 174 -17.27 -17.51 -5.83
C LYS A 174 -18.36 -17.21 -4.81
N ASN A 175 -19.49 -16.65 -5.25
CA ASN A 175 -20.63 -16.26 -4.39
C ASN A 175 -20.25 -15.20 -3.33
N VAL A 176 -19.26 -14.35 -3.62
CA VAL A 176 -18.97 -13.19 -2.77
C VAL A 176 -20.05 -12.13 -2.98
N GLU A 177 -20.66 -11.71 -1.88
CA GLU A 177 -21.70 -10.68 -1.89
C GLU A 177 -21.08 -9.29 -1.84
N PHE A 178 -21.62 -8.35 -2.63
CA PHE A 178 -21.15 -6.97 -2.68
C PHE A 178 -22.24 -6.00 -2.23
N TYR A 179 -21.97 -5.25 -1.18
CA TYR A 179 -22.84 -4.23 -0.62
C TYR A 179 -22.25 -2.85 -0.87
N TYR A 180 -22.60 -2.27 -2.03
CA TYR A 180 -22.22 -0.91 -2.39
C TYR A 180 -23.12 0.13 -1.74
N ASN A 181 -22.71 1.41 -1.74
CA ASN A 181 -23.43 2.52 -1.10
C ASN A 181 -23.76 2.24 0.37
N THR A 182 -22.97 1.40 1.03
CA THR A 182 -23.24 0.91 2.37
C THR A 182 -22.10 1.35 3.30
N GLU A 183 -22.37 2.34 4.13
CA GLU A 183 -21.38 2.89 5.06
C GLU A 183 -21.51 2.20 6.42
N ILE A 184 -20.46 1.50 6.85
CA ILE A 184 -20.35 1.02 8.23
C ILE A 184 -20.08 2.24 9.12
N ARG A 185 -20.89 2.39 10.17
CA ARG A 185 -20.83 3.53 11.10
C ARG A 185 -20.28 3.16 12.46
N ASP A 186 -20.57 1.95 12.89
CA ASP A 186 -20.09 1.45 14.17
C ASP A 186 -19.68 0.00 14.07
N ILE A 187 -18.74 -0.39 14.91
CA ILE A 187 -18.20 -1.74 14.96
C ILE A 187 -18.07 -2.12 16.44
N THR A 188 -18.70 -3.22 16.81
CA THR A 188 -18.58 -3.80 18.14
C THR A 188 -18.17 -5.27 18.05
N GLN A 189 -17.58 -5.78 19.10
CA GLN A 189 -17.19 -7.18 19.20
C GLN A 189 -17.70 -7.77 20.52
N SER A 190 -18.32 -8.93 20.45
CA SER A 190 -18.77 -9.69 21.61
C SER A 190 -18.68 -11.20 21.31
N ASN A 191 -18.18 -11.99 22.25
CA ASN A 191 -18.12 -13.45 22.14
C ASN A 191 -17.55 -13.97 20.80
N ASN A 192 -16.38 -13.41 20.38
CA ASN A 192 -15.71 -13.75 19.14
C ASN A 192 -16.50 -13.45 17.85
N ILE A 193 -17.58 -12.70 17.96
CA ILE A 193 -18.41 -12.24 16.84
C ILE A 193 -18.26 -10.73 16.71
N THR A 194 -18.17 -10.26 15.46
CA THR A 194 -18.12 -8.84 15.14
C THR A 194 -19.47 -8.39 14.58
N TYR A 195 -19.90 -7.23 15.02
CA TYR A 195 -21.12 -6.57 14.58
C TYR A 195 -20.74 -5.25 13.90
N SER A 196 -21.04 -5.14 12.61
CA SER A 196 -20.75 -3.96 11.81
C SER A 196 -22.07 -3.29 11.41
N SER A 197 -22.38 -2.16 12.05
CA SER A 197 -23.67 -1.50 11.92
C SER A 197 -23.64 -0.38 10.88
N THR A 198 -24.69 -0.30 10.09
CA THR A 198 -25.01 0.80 9.18
C THR A 198 -26.13 1.65 9.78
N ARG A 199 -26.81 2.46 8.98
CA ARG A 199 -28.03 3.18 9.42
C ARG A 199 -29.22 2.25 9.64
N THR A 200 -29.32 1.19 8.84
CA THR A 200 -30.53 0.36 8.75
C THR A 200 -30.28 -1.10 9.08
N ASN A 201 -29.04 -1.58 8.93
CA ASN A 201 -28.71 -2.99 9.04
C ASN A 201 -27.47 -3.20 9.91
N THR A 202 -27.36 -4.39 10.47
CA THR A 202 -26.14 -4.87 11.15
C THR A 202 -25.64 -6.14 10.46
N PHE A 203 -24.40 -6.12 10.04
CA PHE A 203 -23.70 -7.28 9.52
C PHE A 203 -23.02 -8.02 10.67
N ILE A 204 -23.16 -9.33 10.70
CA ILE A 204 -22.60 -10.19 11.73
C ILE A 204 -21.54 -11.09 11.11
N SER A 205 -20.34 -11.17 11.68
CA SER A 205 -19.26 -12.01 11.16
C SER A 205 -18.35 -12.56 12.24
N ASN A 206 -17.67 -13.67 11.92
CA ASN A 206 -16.58 -14.20 12.75
C ASN A 206 -15.32 -13.35 12.59
N ILE A 207 -15.07 -12.87 11.40
CA ILE A 207 -13.91 -12.08 11.07
C ILE A 207 -14.35 -10.82 10.33
N LEU A 208 -13.79 -9.69 10.73
CA LEU A 208 -13.92 -8.40 10.07
C LEU A 208 -12.55 -7.95 9.55
N ILE A 209 -12.45 -7.69 8.26
CA ILE A 209 -11.24 -7.17 7.62
C ILE A 209 -11.50 -5.71 7.23
N LEU A 210 -10.72 -4.79 7.78
CA LEU A 210 -10.80 -3.36 7.51
C LEU A 210 -9.73 -2.96 6.49
N ALA A 211 -10.08 -3.00 5.21
CA ALA A 211 -9.25 -2.53 4.10
C ALA A 211 -9.55 -1.05 3.80
N ILE A 212 -9.41 -0.19 4.81
CA ILE A 212 -9.77 1.22 4.77
C ILE A 212 -8.60 2.11 5.17
N SER A 213 -8.67 3.38 4.78
CA SER A 213 -7.65 4.35 5.17
C SER A 213 -7.66 4.62 6.69
N LYS A 214 -6.52 5.05 7.21
CA LYS A 214 -6.37 5.48 8.60
C LYS A 214 -7.45 6.47 9.03
N ASP A 215 -7.73 7.47 8.19
CA ASP A 215 -8.71 8.52 8.50
C ASP A 215 -10.13 7.95 8.67
N ASN A 216 -10.48 6.91 7.90
CA ASN A 216 -11.76 6.24 8.08
C ASN A 216 -11.76 5.32 9.31
N LEU A 217 -10.64 4.65 9.60
CA LEU A 217 -10.50 3.84 10.80
C LEU A 217 -10.66 4.67 12.07
N LEU A 218 -10.07 5.87 12.11
CA LEU A 218 -10.16 6.79 13.26
C LEU A 218 -11.57 7.31 13.56
N LYS A 219 -12.53 7.14 12.64
CA LYS A 219 -13.92 7.52 12.87
C LYS A 219 -14.69 6.52 13.75
N PHE A 220 -14.22 5.28 13.85
CA PHE A 220 -14.90 4.26 14.65
C PHE A 220 -14.61 4.43 16.15
N ASN A 221 -15.61 4.22 16.98
CA ASN A 221 -15.48 4.21 18.45
C ASN A 221 -14.73 2.98 18.98
N LEU A 222 -14.47 2.01 18.13
CA LEU A 222 -13.74 0.77 18.39
C LEU A 222 -12.35 0.98 19.01
N LEU A 223 -11.70 2.11 18.70
CA LEU A 223 -10.30 2.36 19.06
C LEU A 223 -10.17 2.98 20.46
N THR A 224 -9.30 2.39 21.29
CA THR A 224 -8.87 3.01 22.55
C THR A 224 -8.02 4.25 22.31
N LYS A 225 -7.81 5.06 23.36
CA LYS A 225 -6.92 6.25 23.30
C LYS A 225 -5.50 5.88 22.86
N ASP A 226 -4.95 4.78 23.36
CA ASP A 226 -3.60 4.33 23.01
C ASP A 226 -3.51 3.85 21.56
N GLN A 227 -4.52 3.13 21.07
CA GLN A 227 -4.61 2.69 19.68
C GLN A 227 -4.70 3.89 18.72
N ARG A 228 -5.50 4.92 19.07
CA ARG A 228 -5.54 6.18 18.31
C ARG A 228 -4.19 6.88 18.30
N LYS A 229 -3.48 6.92 19.44
CA LYS A 229 -2.14 7.48 19.53
C LYS A 229 -1.15 6.73 18.63
N LEU A 230 -1.22 5.40 18.58
CA LEU A 230 -0.39 4.61 17.66
C LEU A 230 -0.67 4.96 16.19
N LEU A 231 -1.93 5.06 15.79
CA LEU A 231 -2.32 5.42 14.42
C LEU A 231 -1.92 6.85 14.05
N ASN A 232 -1.89 7.77 15.00
CA ASN A 232 -1.45 9.16 14.75
C ASN A 232 0.04 9.28 14.39
N ASN A 233 0.85 8.23 14.60
CA ASN A 233 2.24 8.19 14.12
C ASN A 233 2.34 8.01 12.59
N VAL A 234 1.23 7.75 11.92
CA VAL A 234 1.15 7.72 10.45
C VAL A 234 0.66 9.08 9.97
N SER A 235 1.52 9.83 9.31
CA SER A 235 1.15 11.09 8.68
C SER A 235 0.58 10.88 7.29
N LYS A 236 -0.41 11.69 6.93
CA LYS A 236 -1.00 11.71 5.59
C LYS A 236 -0.43 12.87 4.80
N TYR A 237 0.08 12.58 3.62
CA TYR A 237 0.55 13.55 2.65
C TYR A 237 -0.33 13.48 1.41
N ASN A 238 -0.78 14.63 0.92
CA ASN A 238 -1.45 14.72 -0.37
C ASN A 238 -0.38 15.07 -1.40
N ILE A 239 -0.21 14.22 -2.39
CA ILE A 239 0.72 14.43 -3.50
C ILE A 239 -0.12 14.67 -4.73
N ASP A 240 0.09 15.81 -5.38
CA ASP A 240 -0.41 16.07 -6.72
C ASP A 240 0.62 15.50 -7.70
N CYS A 241 0.29 14.38 -8.31
CA CYS A 241 1.10 13.78 -9.36
C CYS A 241 0.46 14.12 -10.71
N GLU A 242 1.14 14.88 -11.53
CA GLU A 242 0.75 15.04 -12.93
C GLU A 242 1.24 13.83 -13.72
N SER A 243 0.32 13.06 -14.25
CA SER A 243 0.64 12.06 -15.27
C SER A 243 0.58 12.72 -16.63
N ILE A 244 1.70 12.83 -17.28
CA ILE A 244 1.70 13.15 -18.71
C ILE A 244 1.34 11.88 -19.44
N TYR A 245 0.07 11.75 -19.85
CA TYR A 245 -0.36 10.75 -20.80
C TYR A 245 0.07 11.20 -22.18
N THR A 246 1.03 10.54 -22.77
CA THR A 246 1.18 10.58 -24.21
C THR A 246 0.48 9.34 -24.76
N ASP A 247 -0.67 9.52 -25.41
CA ASP A 247 -1.40 8.49 -26.16
C ASP A 247 -0.63 7.99 -27.40
N LYS A 248 0.57 8.47 -27.60
CA LYS A 248 1.46 8.01 -28.65
C LYS A 248 2.59 7.21 -28.04
N HIS A 249 2.76 5.99 -28.51
CA HIS A 249 4.03 5.28 -28.39
C HIS A 249 5.14 6.28 -28.66
N LEU A 250 5.88 6.64 -27.61
CA LEU A 250 7.00 7.57 -27.72
C LEU A 250 8.06 6.91 -28.59
N LYS A 251 7.93 7.11 -29.89
CA LYS A 251 8.94 6.72 -30.89
C LYS A 251 10.16 7.63 -30.89
N ASN A 252 10.09 8.77 -30.24
CA ASN A 252 11.21 9.72 -30.16
C ASN A 252 11.59 10.00 -28.71
N GLU A 253 12.72 9.44 -28.32
CA GLU A 253 13.40 9.60 -27.03
C GLU A 253 13.79 11.05 -26.68
N TYR A 254 13.62 12.01 -27.58
CA TYR A 254 14.20 13.37 -27.43
C TYR A 254 13.32 14.36 -26.69
N ASP A 255 12.01 14.27 -26.80
CA ASP A 255 11.11 15.31 -26.23
C ASP A 255 10.78 15.12 -24.75
N ILE A 256 10.98 13.92 -24.22
CA ILE A 256 10.91 13.66 -22.77
C ILE A 256 12.25 13.99 -22.10
N LYS A 257 13.33 14.04 -22.87
CA LYS A 257 14.71 14.18 -22.39
C LYS A 257 15.00 15.50 -21.70
N THR A 258 14.32 16.58 -22.03
CA THR A 258 14.72 17.89 -21.53
C THR A 258 14.09 18.32 -20.22
N HIS A 259 12.99 17.67 -19.78
CA HIS A 259 12.33 18.03 -18.50
C HIS A 259 12.14 16.89 -17.51
N LEU A 260 12.27 15.63 -17.95
CA LEU A 260 11.93 14.45 -17.13
C LEU A 260 13.13 13.57 -16.74
N LEU A 261 14.27 13.71 -17.42
CA LEU A 261 15.39 12.77 -17.31
C LEU A 261 16.39 13.08 -16.19
N ASP A 262 16.38 14.28 -15.66
CA ASP A 262 17.29 14.65 -14.56
C ASP A 262 16.68 14.42 -13.18
N LYS A 263 15.41 14.07 -13.09
CA LYS A 263 14.69 13.84 -11.84
C LYS A 263 14.23 12.40 -11.73
N LEU A 264 14.27 11.86 -10.53
CA LEU A 264 13.72 10.56 -10.19
C LEU A 264 12.18 10.67 -10.26
N HIS A 265 11.60 10.56 -11.45
CA HIS A 265 10.18 10.52 -11.60
C HIS A 265 9.70 9.15 -11.16
N ILE A 266 9.24 9.06 -9.93
CA ILE A 266 8.25 8.06 -9.58
C ILE A 266 7.02 8.47 -10.38
N VAL A 267 6.82 7.82 -11.53
CA VAL A 267 5.60 8.00 -12.32
C VAL A 267 4.44 7.51 -11.48
N CYS A 268 3.95 8.39 -10.63
CA CYS A 268 2.73 8.18 -9.89
C CYS A 268 1.60 8.75 -10.78
N PRO A 269 0.82 7.92 -11.46
CA PRO A 269 -0.17 8.38 -12.45
C PRO A 269 -1.45 8.92 -11.80
N ILE A 270 -1.35 9.71 -10.73
CA ILE A 270 -2.52 10.10 -9.96
C ILE A 270 -2.57 11.61 -9.80
N LYS A 271 -3.67 12.19 -10.23
CA LYS A 271 -3.94 13.62 -10.03
C LYS A 271 -4.01 14.05 -8.56
N LYS A 272 -4.39 13.16 -7.64
CA LYS A 272 -4.34 13.40 -6.18
C LYS A 272 -4.24 12.07 -5.45
N HIS A 273 -3.10 11.76 -4.87
CA HIS A 273 -2.90 10.58 -4.06
C HIS A 273 -2.62 10.95 -2.61
N SER A 274 -3.23 10.21 -1.69
CA SER A 274 -2.89 10.34 -0.27
C SER A 274 -1.85 9.28 0.06
N LEU A 275 -0.64 9.73 0.37
CA LEU A 275 0.44 8.90 0.83
C LEU A 275 0.42 8.88 2.36
N TYR A 276 0.54 7.70 2.96
CA TYR A 276 0.61 7.54 4.40
C TYR A 276 2.04 7.14 4.78
N LEU A 277 2.73 8.00 5.50
CA LEU A 277 4.10 7.79 5.93
C LEU A 277 4.20 7.71 7.45
N TRP A 278 5.07 6.84 7.93
CA TRP A 278 5.36 6.72 9.34
C TRP A 278 6.37 7.77 9.78
N ASN A 279 6.06 8.47 10.88
CA ASN A 279 6.96 9.48 11.42
C ASN A 279 8.27 8.85 11.93
N TYR A 280 9.39 9.51 11.71
CA TYR A 280 10.69 9.04 12.22
C TYR A 280 10.76 9.13 13.76
N GLY A 281 11.74 8.44 14.34
CA GLY A 281 11.97 8.44 15.81
C GLY A 281 11.14 7.39 16.55
N ILE A 282 10.30 6.63 15.84
CA ILE A 282 9.44 5.59 16.40
C ILE A 282 9.87 4.25 15.76
N ASN A 283 9.86 3.19 16.55
CA ASN A 283 10.11 1.86 15.98
C ASN A 283 8.87 1.40 15.20
N ASN A 284 8.84 1.80 13.92
CA ASN A 284 7.71 1.57 13.03
C ASN A 284 7.37 0.09 12.85
N ILE A 285 8.37 -0.80 12.92
CA ILE A 285 8.17 -2.25 12.84
C ILE A 285 7.31 -2.71 14.02
N ILE A 286 7.66 -2.31 15.25
CA ILE A 286 6.90 -2.68 16.46
C ILE A 286 5.49 -2.09 16.42
N ILE A 287 5.34 -0.86 15.94
CA ILE A 287 4.02 -0.21 15.86
C ILE A 287 3.14 -0.87 14.82
N ARG A 288 3.68 -1.15 13.63
CA ARG A 288 2.95 -1.89 12.58
C ARG A 288 2.49 -3.26 13.09
N ASP A 289 3.34 -3.93 13.85
CA ASP A 289 3.00 -5.21 14.46
C ASP A 289 1.91 -5.07 15.52
N LYS A 290 1.97 -4.07 16.38
CA LYS A 290 0.91 -3.76 17.34
C LYS A 290 -0.43 -3.46 16.68
N ILE A 291 -0.43 -2.72 15.55
CA ILE A 291 -1.67 -2.44 14.81
C ILE A 291 -2.30 -3.72 14.25
N LYS A 292 -1.50 -4.64 13.73
CA LYS A 292 -1.98 -5.94 13.25
C LYS A 292 -2.63 -6.80 14.35
N HIS A 293 -2.32 -6.51 15.60
CA HIS A 293 -2.74 -7.28 16.77
C HIS A 293 -3.64 -6.50 17.72
N MET A 294 -4.20 -5.37 17.26
CA MET A 294 -5.09 -4.54 18.10
C MET A 294 -6.35 -5.28 18.56
N PHE A 295 -6.81 -6.24 17.74
CA PHE A 295 -8.07 -6.92 17.97
C PHE A 295 -7.91 -8.43 17.75
N SER A 296 -8.81 -9.21 18.31
CA SER A 296 -8.81 -10.68 18.17
C SER A 296 -9.44 -11.17 16.86
N HIS A 297 -10.53 -10.51 16.40
CA HIS A 297 -11.32 -10.93 15.23
C HIS A 297 -11.51 -9.81 14.20
N ILE A 298 -10.86 -8.65 14.43
CA ILE A 298 -10.85 -7.52 13.52
C ILE A 298 -9.43 -7.33 13.02
N PHE A 299 -9.23 -7.36 11.73
CA PHE A 299 -7.94 -7.27 11.08
C PHE A 299 -7.87 -6.03 10.19
N ILE A 300 -6.72 -5.37 10.18
CA ILE A 300 -6.51 -4.12 9.46
C ILE A 300 -5.44 -4.34 8.40
N CYS A 301 -5.72 -3.93 7.15
CA CYS A 301 -4.78 -4.01 6.03
C CYS A 301 -4.90 -2.79 5.11
N GLY A 302 -3.90 -2.59 4.26
CA GLY A 302 -3.89 -1.52 3.25
C GLY A 302 -2.68 -0.59 3.34
N ASP A 303 -2.67 0.40 2.46
CA ASP A 303 -1.53 1.28 2.23
C ASP A 303 -1.01 1.96 3.49
N ALA A 304 -1.90 2.48 4.33
CA ALA A 304 -1.52 3.19 5.56
C ALA A 304 -0.73 2.33 6.56
N TYR A 305 -0.74 1.02 6.39
CA TYR A 305 -0.14 0.05 7.31
C TYR A 305 1.02 -0.71 6.68
N SER A 306 1.32 -0.43 5.42
CA SER A 306 2.42 -1.03 4.66
C SER A 306 3.79 -0.48 5.05
N ARG A 307 4.85 -1.19 4.67
CA ARG A 307 6.23 -0.73 4.85
C ARG A 307 6.66 0.29 3.81
N SER A 308 5.98 0.31 2.67
CA SER A 308 6.20 1.26 1.59
C SER A 308 4.87 1.53 0.89
N ASN A 309 4.61 2.79 0.59
CA ASN A 309 3.35 3.22 -0.05
C ASN A 309 3.51 3.52 -1.55
N PHE A 310 4.71 3.31 -2.10
CA PHE A 310 4.96 3.58 -3.51
C PHE A 310 4.46 2.45 -4.42
N PHE A 311 4.40 1.22 -3.90
CA PHE A 311 4.01 0.06 -4.68
C PHE A 311 2.92 -0.74 -3.99
N ILE A 312 1.92 -1.10 -4.75
CA ILE A 312 0.74 -1.85 -4.29
C ILE A 312 1.09 -3.18 -3.63
N ASN A 313 2.20 -3.81 -4.03
CA ASN A 313 2.61 -5.11 -3.51
C ASN A 313 2.72 -5.11 -1.97
N TYR A 314 3.25 -4.01 -1.40
CA TYR A 314 3.40 -3.91 0.05
C TYR A 314 2.06 -3.75 0.78
N SER A 315 1.05 -3.22 0.11
CA SER A 315 -0.30 -3.17 0.66
C SER A 315 -0.93 -4.56 0.70
N PHE A 316 -0.69 -5.41 -0.29
CA PHE A 316 -1.09 -6.83 -0.25
C PHE A 316 -0.36 -7.59 0.85
N GLU A 317 0.95 -7.35 1.04
CA GLU A 317 1.72 -7.95 2.13
C GLU A 317 1.11 -7.66 3.52
N THR A 318 0.45 -6.51 3.70
CA THR A 318 -0.23 -6.23 4.98
C THR A 318 -1.32 -7.24 5.29
N PHE A 319 -2.03 -7.72 4.27
CA PHE A 319 -3.03 -8.77 4.41
C PHE A 319 -2.37 -10.14 4.58
N ASP A 320 -1.40 -10.51 3.75
CA ASP A 320 -0.73 -11.81 3.85
C ASP A 320 -0.08 -12.03 5.22
N ASN A 321 0.45 -10.98 5.84
CA ASN A 321 1.00 -11.03 7.19
C ASN A 321 -0.01 -11.37 8.29
N ILE A 322 -1.30 -11.14 8.06
CA ILE A 322 -2.37 -11.45 9.02
C ILE A 322 -3.18 -12.69 8.60
N TYR A 323 -3.00 -13.16 7.38
CA TYR A 323 -3.83 -14.20 6.80
C TYR A 323 -3.79 -15.53 7.57
N SER A 324 -2.62 -15.99 8.01
CA SER A 324 -2.48 -17.20 8.82
C SER A 324 -3.30 -17.14 10.11
N LYS A 325 -3.41 -15.96 10.73
CA LYS A 325 -4.21 -15.76 11.93
C LYS A 325 -5.71 -15.80 11.62
N ILE A 326 -6.11 -15.22 10.47
CA ILE A 326 -7.50 -15.32 10.01
C ILE A 326 -7.89 -16.79 9.85
N ILE A 327 -7.07 -17.58 9.14
CA ILE A 327 -7.29 -19.01 8.96
C ILE A 327 -7.38 -19.74 10.31
N HIS A 328 -6.43 -19.48 11.21
CA HIS A 328 -6.44 -20.10 12.54
C HIS A 328 -7.72 -19.75 13.32
N ARG A 329 -8.17 -18.50 13.31
CA ARG A 329 -9.41 -18.08 13.99
C ARG A 329 -10.66 -18.69 13.36
N MET A 330 -10.68 -18.86 12.04
CA MET A 330 -11.79 -19.51 11.33
C MET A 330 -11.84 -21.01 11.62
N ALA A 331 -10.69 -21.67 11.78
CA ALA A 331 -10.63 -23.09 12.14
C ALA A 331 -11.01 -23.34 13.62
N HIS A 332 -10.79 -22.35 14.51
CA HIS A 332 -11.05 -22.46 15.95
C HIS A 332 -11.91 -21.27 16.41
N PRO A 333 -13.21 -21.25 16.07
CA PRO A 333 -14.09 -20.11 16.33
C PRO A 333 -14.48 -19.94 17.82
N TYR A 334 -14.12 -20.90 18.70
CA TYR A 334 -14.50 -20.94 20.11
C TYR A 334 -13.31 -20.85 21.06
#